data_432693aeeb86d2abfee44bfd1807d6bf
#
_entry.id   432693aeeb86d2abfee44bfd1807d6bf
#
_cell.length_a   1.000
_cell.length_b   1.000
_cell.length_c   1.000
_cell.angle_alpha   90.00
_cell.angle_beta   90.00
_cell.angle_gamma   90.00
#
_symmetry.space_group_name_H-M   'P 1'
#
loop_
_entity.id
_entity.type
_entity.pdbx_description
1 polymer ?
#
loop_
_entity_poly.entity_id
_entity_poly.type
_entity_poly.pdbx_seq_one_letter_code
_entity_poly.pdbx_strand_id
1 'polypeptide(L)'
;GISYVSSDRANEGLSLYSSIEDNIIAGSHRSLPISNGYILNKKIMRQTASERLIRLSVKYGNIQENASSLSGGNQQKLVFAREISNQPSILVISQPTRGVDLNGIKAIHNLIIDFASQGGAVLMTSEELEELQLLSDEILIISNGKLVGSVDGQNSDIKEIGKMMVMEGSGNA
;
A
#
# COMPACT_ATOMS: atom_id res chain seq x y z
N GLY A 1 1.95 -13.34 7.95
CA GLY A 1 0.66 -12.84 7.73
C GLY A 1 0.46 -12.11 6.41
N ILE A 2 -0.75 -11.61 6.24
CA ILE A 2 -1.19 -10.82 5.09
C ILE A 2 -1.52 -9.42 5.58
N SER A 3 -1.05 -8.39 4.87
CA SER A 3 -1.46 -7.00 5.06
C SER A 3 -2.18 -6.45 3.82
N TYR A 4 -3.04 -5.46 4.02
CA TYR A 4 -3.83 -4.86 2.96
C TYR A 4 -3.69 -3.33 2.94
N VAL A 5 -3.41 -2.80 1.76
CA VAL A 5 -3.38 -1.35 1.47
C VAL A 5 -4.58 -1.02 0.58
N SER A 6 -5.56 -0.31 1.14
CA SER A 6 -6.77 0.10 0.44
C SER A 6 -6.53 1.26 -0.53
N SER A 7 -7.31 1.30 -1.62
CA SER A 7 -7.40 2.45 -2.53
C SER A 7 -8.04 3.67 -1.89
N ASP A 8 -8.88 3.48 -0.87
CA ASP A 8 -9.54 4.56 -0.11
C ASP A 8 -8.84 4.78 1.23
N ARG A 9 -7.69 5.46 1.16
CA ARG A 9 -6.91 5.75 2.37
C ARG A 9 -7.67 6.60 3.40
N ALA A 10 -8.63 7.42 2.94
CA ALA A 10 -9.32 8.37 3.79
C ALA A 10 -10.44 7.73 4.63
N ASN A 11 -11.14 6.75 4.07
CA ASN A 11 -12.26 6.10 4.75
C ASN A 11 -11.88 4.73 5.32
N GLU A 12 -10.95 4.02 4.69
CA GLU A 12 -10.57 2.66 5.06
C GLU A 12 -9.13 2.57 5.58
N GLY A 13 -8.22 3.36 4.99
CA GLY A 13 -6.79 3.26 5.28
C GLY A 13 -6.37 3.93 6.57
N LEU A 14 -6.90 5.10 6.92
CA LEU A 14 -6.48 5.93 8.03
C LEU A 14 -7.67 6.43 8.87
N SER A 15 -7.43 6.60 10.16
CA SER A 15 -8.27 7.46 11.00
C SER A 15 -7.76 8.90 10.88
N LEU A 16 -8.34 9.67 9.96
CA LEU A 16 -7.85 11.02 9.63
C LEU A 16 -7.86 12.00 10.82
N TYR A 17 -8.77 11.81 11.76
CA TYR A 17 -8.91 12.64 12.95
C TYR A 17 -8.15 12.10 14.18
N SER A 18 -7.49 10.96 14.04
CA SER A 18 -6.56 10.43 15.03
C SER A 18 -5.14 10.89 14.74
N SER A 19 -4.27 10.83 15.76
CA SER A 19 -2.88 11.23 15.59
C SER A 19 -2.12 10.35 14.59
N ILE A 20 -1.05 10.88 14.02
CA ILE A 20 -0.12 10.12 13.19
C ILE A 20 0.45 8.93 13.99
N GLU A 21 0.75 9.17 15.29
CA GLU A 21 1.22 8.15 16.24
C GLU A 21 0.23 6.99 16.34
N ASP A 22 -1.07 7.28 16.55
CA ASP A 22 -2.09 6.24 16.69
C ASP A 22 -2.27 5.45 15.37
N ASN A 23 -2.24 6.14 14.23
CA ASN A 23 -2.37 5.52 12.93
C ASN A 23 -1.24 4.54 12.64
N ILE A 24 0.04 4.91 12.90
CA ILE A 24 1.19 4.04 12.58
C ILE A 24 1.30 2.84 13.52
N ILE A 25 0.76 2.93 14.73
CA ILE A 25 0.77 1.85 15.73
C ILE A 25 -0.46 0.95 15.60
N ALA A 26 -1.50 1.37 14.88
CA ALA A 26 -2.70 0.57 14.68
C ALA A 26 -2.32 -0.84 14.14
N GLY A 27 -2.99 -1.86 14.68
CA GLY A 27 -2.68 -3.28 14.41
C GLY A 27 -1.59 -3.87 15.31
N SER A 28 -0.58 -3.10 15.72
CA SER A 28 0.52 -3.59 16.59
C SER A 28 0.45 -3.10 18.05
N HIS A 29 -0.55 -2.30 18.40
CA HIS A 29 -0.70 -1.69 19.72
C HIS A 29 -0.86 -2.71 20.88
N ARG A 30 -1.22 -3.96 20.58
CA ARG A 30 -1.36 -5.05 21.57
C ARG A 30 -0.12 -5.93 21.70
N SER A 31 0.91 -5.68 20.88
CA SER A 31 2.10 -6.53 20.83
C SER A 31 3.22 -5.97 21.70
N LEU A 32 4.04 -6.86 22.27
CA LEU A 32 5.29 -6.46 22.94
C LEU A 32 6.25 -5.82 21.91
N PRO A 33 7.04 -4.83 22.31
CA PRO A 33 7.14 -4.24 23.65
C PRO A 33 6.17 -3.07 23.90
N ILE A 34 5.29 -2.73 22.93
CA ILE A 34 4.38 -1.58 22.99
C ILE A 34 3.34 -1.76 24.10
N SER A 35 2.86 -2.97 24.28
CA SER A 35 1.87 -3.30 25.30
C SER A 35 2.10 -4.70 25.88
N ASN A 36 1.73 -4.89 27.13
CA ASN A 36 1.62 -6.23 27.77
C ASN A 36 0.21 -6.84 27.60
N GLY A 37 -0.60 -6.30 26.69
CA GLY A 37 -1.98 -6.70 26.46
C GLY A 37 -3.02 -5.92 27.26
N TYR A 38 -2.64 -5.28 28.36
CA TYR A 38 -3.53 -4.49 29.23
C TYR A 38 -3.13 -3.02 29.33
N ILE A 39 -1.83 -2.72 29.33
CA ILE A 39 -1.30 -1.37 29.52
C ILE A 39 -0.36 -1.03 28.39
N LEU A 40 -0.61 0.13 27.74
CA LEU A 40 0.25 0.69 26.72
C LEU A 40 1.45 1.41 27.35
N ASN A 41 2.65 1.06 26.93
CA ASN A 41 3.85 1.84 27.25
C ASN A 41 3.98 3.01 26.25
N LYS A 42 3.45 4.18 26.62
CA LYS A 42 3.44 5.37 25.77
C LYS A 42 4.82 5.80 25.28
N LYS A 43 5.87 5.60 26.10
CA LYS A 43 7.24 5.95 25.70
C LYS A 43 7.74 5.03 24.58
N ILE A 44 7.56 3.73 24.74
CA ILE A 44 7.94 2.74 23.71
C ILE A 44 7.09 2.93 22.46
N MET A 45 5.77 3.13 22.61
CA MET A 45 4.85 3.41 21.51
C MET A 45 5.33 4.56 20.64
N ARG A 46 5.66 5.71 21.27
CA ARG A 46 6.15 6.90 20.55
C ARG A 46 7.50 6.67 19.87
N GLN A 47 8.41 5.98 20.54
CA GLN A 47 9.70 5.63 19.97
C GLN A 47 9.52 4.75 18.72
N THR A 48 8.76 3.66 18.84
CA THR A 48 8.46 2.73 17.73
C THR A 48 7.76 3.44 16.59
N ALA A 49 6.78 4.32 16.89
CA ALA A 49 6.09 5.12 15.88
C ALA A 49 7.08 6.00 15.09
N SER A 50 7.97 6.71 15.78
CA SER A 50 8.98 7.56 15.14
C SER A 50 9.94 6.76 14.28
N GLU A 51 10.42 5.61 14.75
CA GLU A 51 11.32 4.72 13.99
C GLU A 51 10.66 4.21 12.69
N ARG A 52 9.39 3.81 12.75
CA ARG A 52 8.62 3.36 11.58
C ARG A 52 8.43 4.47 10.54
N LEU A 53 8.07 5.68 11.01
CA LEU A 53 7.86 6.84 10.13
C LEU A 53 9.15 7.27 9.44
N ILE A 54 10.28 7.28 10.16
CA ILE A 54 11.60 7.61 9.61
C ILE A 54 12.02 6.57 8.58
N ARG A 55 11.90 5.28 8.90
CA ARG A 55 12.28 4.17 8.01
C ARG A 55 11.63 4.26 6.64
N LEU A 56 10.37 4.70 6.58
CA LEU A 56 9.60 4.78 5.34
C LEU A 56 9.46 6.23 4.81
N SER A 57 10.30 7.14 5.34
CA SER A 57 10.41 8.51 4.88
C SER A 57 9.06 9.25 4.83
N VAL A 58 8.20 9.01 5.82
CA VAL A 58 6.97 9.79 6.01
C VAL A 58 7.34 11.16 6.55
N LYS A 59 6.96 12.21 5.83
CA LYS A 59 7.20 13.61 6.28
C LYS A 59 6.01 14.11 7.08
N TYR A 60 6.24 14.57 8.30
CA TYR A 60 5.23 15.12 9.21
C TYR A 60 5.80 16.26 10.03
N GLY A 61 4.95 17.14 10.56
CA GLY A 61 5.34 18.20 11.49
C GLY A 61 5.50 17.64 12.91
N ASN A 62 4.40 17.28 13.54
CA ASN A 62 4.38 16.69 14.87
C ASN A 62 3.61 15.35 14.83
N ILE A 63 4.16 14.33 15.46
CA ILE A 63 3.57 12.98 15.51
C ILE A 63 2.19 12.95 16.21
N GLN A 64 1.90 13.96 17.03
CA GLN A 64 0.61 14.12 17.72
C GLN A 64 -0.44 14.84 16.88
N GLU A 65 -0.07 15.39 15.72
CA GLU A 65 -1.03 15.97 14.80
C GLU A 65 -1.93 14.92 14.18
N ASN A 66 -3.11 15.32 13.76
CA ASN A 66 -4.04 14.44 13.06
C ASN A 66 -3.46 14.01 11.71
N ALA A 67 -3.74 12.78 11.29
CA ALA A 67 -3.30 12.27 10.00
C ALA A 67 -3.83 13.10 8.81
N SER A 68 -4.92 13.84 9.00
CA SER A 68 -5.46 14.80 8.03
C SER A 68 -4.52 15.97 7.72
N SER A 69 -3.54 16.29 8.57
CA SER A 69 -2.55 17.34 8.33
C SER A 69 -1.50 16.95 7.27
N LEU A 70 -1.39 15.65 6.97
CA LEU A 70 -0.44 15.14 5.99
C LEU A 70 -0.91 15.39 4.56
N SER A 71 0.04 15.64 3.64
CA SER A 71 -0.24 15.57 2.21
C SER A 71 -0.69 14.16 1.79
N GLY A 72 -1.45 14.06 0.68
CA GLY A 72 -1.95 12.77 0.19
C GLY A 72 -0.85 11.70 0.02
N GLY A 73 0.32 12.09 -0.49
CA GLY A 73 1.46 11.19 -0.62
C GLY A 73 2.02 10.73 0.74
N ASN A 74 2.05 11.60 1.76
CA ASN A 74 2.47 11.20 3.10
C ASN A 74 1.41 10.38 3.84
N GLN A 75 0.11 10.64 3.59
CA GLN A 75 -0.96 9.76 4.07
C GLN A 75 -0.82 8.36 3.50
N GLN A 76 -0.57 8.23 2.20
CA GLN A 76 -0.36 6.93 1.56
C GLN A 76 0.87 6.22 2.13
N LYS A 77 2.00 6.92 2.27
CA LYS A 77 3.18 6.38 2.94
C LYS A 77 2.92 5.94 4.37
N LEU A 78 2.08 6.65 5.12
CA LEU A 78 1.69 6.29 6.48
C LEU A 78 0.94 4.95 6.50
N VAL A 79 0.02 4.70 5.54
CA VAL A 79 -0.65 3.40 5.38
C VAL A 79 0.38 2.31 5.10
N PHE A 80 1.25 2.50 4.10
CA PHE A 80 2.32 1.53 3.79
C PHE A 80 3.23 1.28 4.98
N ALA A 81 3.63 2.35 5.69
CA ALA A 81 4.48 2.25 6.87
C ALA A 81 3.86 1.37 7.97
N ARG A 82 2.56 1.52 8.21
CA ARG A 82 1.82 0.68 9.15
C ARG A 82 1.80 -0.77 8.70
N GLU A 83 1.38 -1.02 7.47
CA GLU A 83 1.18 -2.38 6.97
C GLU A 83 2.49 -3.16 6.86
N ILE A 84 3.55 -2.56 6.33
CA ILE A 84 4.88 -3.20 6.21
C ILE A 84 5.51 -3.41 7.59
N SER A 85 5.27 -2.51 8.55
CA SER A 85 5.84 -2.64 9.91
C SER A 85 5.31 -3.85 10.68
N ASN A 86 4.20 -4.43 10.24
CA ASN A 86 3.66 -5.67 10.80
C ASN A 86 4.36 -6.93 10.24
N GLN A 87 5.39 -6.76 9.40
CA GLN A 87 6.20 -7.81 8.79
C GLN A 87 5.34 -8.89 8.09
N PRO A 88 4.44 -8.49 7.18
CA PRO A 88 3.65 -9.45 6.44
C PRO A 88 4.54 -10.24 5.47
N SER A 89 4.13 -11.47 5.15
CA SER A 89 4.73 -12.24 4.05
C SER A 89 4.10 -11.89 2.70
N ILE A 90 2.86 -11.40 2.73
CA ILE A 90 2.08 -11.03 1.54
C ILE A 90 1.49 -9.64 1.75
N LEU A 91 1.66 -8.77 0.76
CA LEU A 91 1.08 -7.45 0.72
C LEU A 91 0.05 -7.37 -0.42
N VAL A 92 -1.21 -7.18 -0.07
CA VAL A 92 -2.29 -6.94 -1.04
C VAL A 92 -2.50 -5.44 -1.16
N ILE A 93 -2.45 -4.90 -2.38
CA ILE A 93 -2.48 -3.47 -2.63
C ILE A 93 -3.56 -3.15 -3.66
N SER A 94 -4.42 -2.20 -3.34
CA SER A 94 -5.38 -1.67 -4.30
C SER A 94 -5.05 -0.22 -4.64
N GLN A 95 -4.78 0.07 -5.93
CA GLN A 95 -4.57 1.42 -6.46
C GLN A 95 -3.52 2.23 -5.65
N PRO A 96 -2.26 1.79 -5.55
CA PRO A 96 -1.27 2.33 -4.60
C PRO A 96 -1.00 3.82 -4.77
N THR A 97 -1.10 4.34 -5.99
CA THR A 97 -0.71 5.72 -6.33
C THR A 97 -1.88 6.65 -6.59
N ARG A 98 -3.11 6.18 -6.39
CA ARG A 98 -4.31 6.99 -6.64
C ARG A 98 -4.32 8.27 -5.82
N GLY A 99 -4.39 9.43 -6.52
CA GLY A 99 -4.42 10.75 -5.89
C GLY A 99 -3.12 11.13 -5.16
N VAL A 100 -2.00 10.64 -5.62
CA VAL A 100 -0.65 10.94 -5.11
C VAL A 100 0.12 11.76 -6.16
N ASP A 101 0.93 12.70 -5.71
CA ASP A 101 1.80 13.49 -6.60
C ASP A 101 2.97 12.66 -7.16
N LEU A 102 3.62 13.13 -8.23
CA LEU A 102 4.70 12.42 -8.93
C LEU A 102 5.86 12.00 -8.00
N ASN A 103 6.21 12.81 -7.02
CA ASN A 103 7.27 12.47 -6.07
C ASN A 103 6.82 11.37 -5.09
N GLY A 104 5.57 11.43 -4.68
CA GLY A 104 4.94 10.41 -3.86
C GLY A 104 4.82 9.06 -4.59
N ILE A 105 4.45 9.06 -5.87
CA ILE A 105 4.37 7.87 -6.73
C ILE A 105 5.70 7.12 -6.72
N LYS A 106 6.81 7.79 -7.07
CA LYS A 106 8.14 7.18 -7.07
C LYS A 106 8.51 6.57 -5.70
N ALA A 107 8.17 7.27 -4.62
CA ALA A 107 8.46 6.77 -3.28
C ALA A 107 7.65 5.52 -2.94
N ILE A 108 6.38 5.44 -3.36
CA ILE A 108 5.53 4.27 -3.16
C ILE A 108 6.02 3.09 -4.00
N HIS A 109 6.38 3.32 -5.28
CA HIS A 109 6.96 2.29 -6.13
C HIS A 109 8.21 1.68 -5.49
N ASN A 110 9.13 2.50 -4.98
CA ASN A 110 10.33 2.03 -4.28
C ASN A 110 9.96 1.19 -3.04
N LEU A 111 8.95 1.57 -2.26
CA LEU A 111 8.51 0.78 -1.11
C LEU A 111 7.99 -0.60 -1.51
N ILE A 112 7.27 -0.71 -2.62
CA ILE A 112 6.76 -1.97 -3.16
C ILE A 112 7.92 -2.86 -3.64
N ILE A 113 8.85 -2.28 -4.42
CA ILE A 113 10.05 -2.97 -4.92
C ILE A 113 10.93 -3.44 -3.75
N ASP A 114 11.19 -2.58 -2.77
CA ASP A 114 11.99 -2.92 -1.60
C ASP A 114 11.35 -4.06 -0.78
N PHE A 115 10.03 -4.04 -0.62
CA PHE A 115 9.31 -5.12 0.06
C PHE A 115 9.44 -6.46 -0.69
N ALA A 116 9.26 -6.46 -2.00
CA ALA A 116 9.41 -7.65 -2.84
C ALA A 116 10.86 -8.17 -2.85
N SER A 117 11.86 -7.27 -2.93
CA SER A 117 13.28 -7.63 -2.92
C SER A 117 13.73 -8.29 -1.61
N GLN A 118 13.03 -8.02 -0.51
CA GLN A 118 13.26 -8.66 0.80
C GLN A 118 12.54 -10.01 0.94
N GLY A 119 11.97 -10.55 -0.13
CA GLY A 119 11.29 -11.84 -0.16
C GLY A 119 9.79 -11.78 0.14
N GLY A 120 9.19 -10.60 0.20
CA GLY A 120 7.74 -10.44 0.30
C GLY A 120 7.04 -10.71 -1.03
N ALA A 121 5.83 -11.27 -0.99
CA ALA A 121 4.97 -11.39 -2.17
C ALA A 121 3.99 -10.21 -2.24
N VAL A 122 3.75 -9.69 -3.45
CA VAL A 122 2.83 -8.57 -3.67
C VAL A 122 1.73 -8.99 -4.65
N LEU A 123 0.48 -8.77 -4.26
CA LEU A 123 -0.66 -8.82 -5.15
C LEU A 123 -1.22 -7.40 -5.28
N MET A 124 -1.15 -6.84 -6.49
CA MET A 124 -1.52 -5.45 -6.71
C MET A 124 -2.62 -5.33 -7.76
N THR A 125 -3.53 -4.38 -7.56
CA THR A 125 -4.45 -3.92 -8.61
C THR A 125 -4.17 -2.44 -8.91
N SER A 126 -4.14 -2.08 -10.19
CA SER A 126 -4.01 -0.69 -10.65
C SER A 126 -4.79 -0.49 -11.95
N GLU A 127 -5.32 0.71 -12.16
CA GLU A 127 -5.88 1.17 -13.42
C GLU A 127 -4.79 1.71 -14.36
N GLU A 128 -3.60 1.98 -13.82
CA GLU A 128 -2.46 2.50 -14.57
C GLU A 128 -1.62 1.34 -15.10
N LEU A 129 -1.76 1.03 -16.39
CA LEU A 129 -1.03 -0.09 -17.02
C LEU A 129 0.49 0.07 -16.95
N GLU A 130 0.99 1.29 -17.08
CA GLU A 130 2.42 1.59 -16.94
C GLU A 130 2.95 1.26 -15.54
N GLU A 131 2.14 1.48 -14.50
CA GLU A 131 2.48 1.10 -13.13
C GLU A 131 2.57 -0.42 -12.98
N LEU A 132 1.59 -1.16 -13.55
CA LEU A 132 1.60 -2.62 -13.54
C LEU A 132 2.82 -3.17 -14.26
N GLN A 133 3.15 -2.66 -15.44
CA GLN A 133 4.34 -3.07 -16.20
C GLN A 133 5.65 -2.82 -15.45
N LEU A 134 5.72 -1.70 -14.73
CA LEU A 134 6.92 -1.32 -13.98
C LEU A 134 7.15 -2.21 -12.75
N LEU A 135 6.09 -2.66 -12.10
CA LEU A 135 6.16 -3.25 -10.76
C LEU A 135 5.88 -4.75 -10.71
N SER A 136 5.28 -5.33 -11.78
CA SER A 136 4.80 -6.71 -11.74
C SER A 136 5.69 -7.64 -12.56
N ASP A 137 5.88 -8.85 -12.06
CA ASP A 137 6.48 -9.95 -12.83
C ASP A 137 5.45 -10.54 -13.79
N GLU A 138 4.18 -10.64 -13.35
CA GLU A 138 3.06 -11.17 -14.12
C GLU A 138 1.84 -10.25 -13.94
N ILE A 139 1.14 -9.95 -15.04
CA ILE A 139 -0.11 -9.18 -15.03
C ILE A 139 -1.26 -10.12 -15.40
N LEU A 140 -2.20 -10.26 -14.48
CA LEU A 140 -3.44 -11.01 -14.67
C LEU A 140 -4.53 -10.08 -15.20
N ILE A 141 -5.20 -10.48 -16.27
CA ILE A 141 -6.22 -9.66 -16.92
C ILE A 141 -7.59 -10.21 -16.57
N ILE A 142 -8.42 -9.34 -15.96
CA ILE A 142 -9.79 -9.67 -15.56
C ILE A 142 -10.77 -8.87 -16.40
N SER A 143 -11.75 -9.55 -17.01
CA SER A 143 -12.86 -8.94 -17.73
C SER A 143 -14.16 -9.61 -17.30
N ASN A 144 -15.20 -8.81 -17.03
CA ASN A 144 -16.54 -9.31 -16.62
C ASN A 144 -16.48 -10.32 -15.45
N GLY A 145 -15.58 -10.13 -14.48
CA GLY A 145 -15.42 -10.99 -13.32
C GLY A 145 -14.73 -12.33 -13.61
N LYS A 146 -14.11 -12.50 -14.78
CA LYS A 146 -13.36 -13.70 -15.17
C LYS A 146 -11.92 -13.35 -15.49
N LEU A 147 -11.01 -14.26 -15.14
CA LEU A 147 -9.63 -14.20 -15.59
C LEU A 147 -9.59 -14.59 -17.08
N VAL A 148 -9.18 -13.65 -17.94
CA VAL A 148 -9.17 -13.83 -19.40
C VAL A 148 -7.78 -14.12 -19.96
N GLY A 149 -6.74 -13.88 -19.17
CA GLY A 149 -5.37 -14.21 -19.55
C GLY A 149 -4.35 -13.67 -18.55
N SER A 150 -3.09 -13.99 -18.82
CA SER A 150 -1.95 -13.39 -18.15
C SER A 150 -0.86 -13.02 -19.16
N VAL A 151 -0.06 -12.02 -18.84
CA VAL A 151 1.08 -11.58 -19.64
C VAL A 151 2.27 -11.30 -18.74
N ASP A 152 3.47 -11.38 -19.31
CA ASP A 152 4.70 -10.95 -18.62
C ASP A 152 4.63 -9.45 -18.30
N GLY A 153 4.96 -9.07 -17.07
CA GLY A 153 4.85 -7.70 -16.62
C GLY A 153 5.74 -6.75 -17.40
N GLN A 154 6.98 -7.14 -17.65
CA GLN A 154 7.99 -6.25 -18.23
C GLN A 154 7.99 -6.23 -19.76
N ASN A 155 7.56 -7.31 -20.42
CA ASN A 155 7.67 -7.51 -21.87
C ASN A 155 6.32 -7.46 -22.62
N SER A 156 5.23 -7.11 -21.93
CA SER A 156 3.91 -7.06 -22.55
C SER A 156 3.65 -5.77 -23.32
N ASP A 157 2.88 -5.88 -24.41
CA ASP A 157 2.37 -4.69 -25.15
C ASP A 157 1.07 -4.23 -24.49
N ILE A 158 1.02 -2.95 -24.09
CA ILE A 158 -0.18 -2.30 -23.53
C ILE A 158 -1.39 -2.46 -24.46
N LYS A 159 -1.17 -2.44 -25.78
CA LYS A 159 -2.25 -2.64 -26.77
C LYS A 159 -2.79 -4.07 -26.76
N GLU A 160 -1.95 -5.05 -26.46
CA GLU A 160 -2.37 -6.44 -26.32
C GLU A 160 -3.20 -6.63 -25.06
N ILE A 161 -2.76 -6.09 -23.93
CA ILE A 161 -3.54 -6.07 -22.68
C ILE A 161 -4.90 -5.43 -22.92
N GLY A 162 -4.93 -4.24 -23.56
CA GLY A 162 -6.18 -3.53 -23.86
C GLY A 162 -7.13 -4.33 -24.75
N LYS A 163 -6.62 -5.08 -25.73
CA LYS A 163 -7.44 -5.98 -26.56
C LYS A 163 -8.04 -7.12 -25.75
N MET A 164 -7.27 -7.76 -24.86
CA MET A 164 -7.77 -8.84 -24.01
C MET A 164 -8.87 -8.36 -23.06
N MET A 165 -8.77 -7.15 -22.53
CA MET A 165 -9.80 -6.55 -21.67
C MET A 165 -11.14 -6.34 -22.41
N VAL A 166 -11.11 -6.10 -23.73
CA VAL A 166 -12.30 -5.75 -24.54
C VAL A 166 -12.86 -6.95 -25.31
N MET A 167 -12.02 -7.90 -25.75
CA MET A 167 -12.44 -8.98 -26.68
C MET A 167 -13.43 -9.99 -26.09
N GLU A 168 -13.46 -10.24 -24.79
CA GLU A 168 -14.47 -11.11 -24.17
C GLU A 168 -15.76 -10.37 -23.77
N GLY A 169 -15.82 -9.05 -23.94
CA GLY A 169 -17.09 -8.29 -23.79
C GLY A 169 -18.08 -8.48 -24.95
N SER A 170 -17.65 -9.07 -26.06
CA SER A 170 -18.45 -9.22 -27.28
C SER A 170 -18.94 -10.65 -27.55
N GLY A 171 -18.72 -11.59 -26.68
CA GLY A 171 -19.15 -12.98 -26.83
C GLY A 171 -20.25 -13.34 -25.83
N ASN A 172 -21.49 -12.97 -26.13
CA ASN A 172 -22.80 -13.56 -25.92
C ASN A 172 -23.88 -12.49 -25.78
N ALA A 173 -24.44 -12.10 -26.93
CA ALA A 173 -25.81 -11.63 -27.01
C ALA A 173 -26.66 -12.82 -27.53
#